data_08fa2dda67b155ce96a6dd07e2a81337
#
_entry.id   08fa2dda67b155ce96a6dd07e2a81337
#
_cell.length_a   1.000
_cell.length_b   1.000
_cell.length_c   1.000
_cell.angle_alpha   90.00
_cell.angle_beta   90.00
_cell.angle_gamma   90.00
#
_symmetry.space_group_name_H-M   'P 1'
#
loop_
_entity.id
_entity.type
_entity.pdbx_description
1 polymer ?
#
loop_
_entity_poly.entity_id
_entity_poly.type
_entity_poly.pdbx_seq_one_letter_code
_entity_poly.pdbx_strand_id
1 'polypeptide(L)'
;MAFSDYKHIYQVQTDYQIEYQEDNFLIIAEYNPSNQIIAELEFNQKNIDIFSSEAARCETIIFPILREVYQNYAEKTALWIQKSIAYDEKLNGTPDYMISKRSPLGKTMLELPLFIIVEAKKNDFEQGWGQCLAELVAVKNMNGRDKQSIYGIVTDGKLWEFGKLVDKIFSKNSDSFILNELSKLLGALKFIFDEVTKEIV
;
A
#
# COMPACT_ATOMS: atom_id res chain seq x y z
N MET A 1 -1.54 -17.48 -13.81
CA MET A 1 -1.37 -16.03 -13.97
C MET A 1 -0.77 -15.51 -12.69
N ALA A 2 0.00 -14.44 -12.76
CA ALA A 2 0.50 -13.76 -11.57
C ALA A 2 -0.19 -12.39 -11.46
N PHE A 3 -0.08 -11.71 -10.32
CA PHE A 3 -0.60 -10.34 -10.16
C PHE A 3 -0.11 -9.41 -11.29
N SER A 4 1.14 -9.57 -11.70
CA SER A 4 1.76 -8.78 -12.78
C SER A 4 1.14 -8.99 -14.18
N ASP A 5 0.28 -9.99 -14.37
CA ASP A 5 -0.44 -10.20 -15.63
C ASP A 5 -1.63 -9.25 -15.79
N TYR A 6 -2.15 -8.71 -14.68
CA TYR A 6 -3.20 -7.71 -14.68
C TYR A 6 -2.61 -6.33 -14.98
N LYS A 7 -2.83 -5.84 -16.20
CA LYS A 7 -2.32 -4.53 -16.66
C LYS A 7 -3.29 -3.38 -16.45
N HIS A 8 -4.56 -3.71 -16.23
CA HIS A 8 -5.63 -2.72 -16.11
C HIS A 8 -6.65 -3.17 -15.07
N ILE A 9 -7.24 -2.20 -14.37
CA ILE A 9 -8.29 -2.43 -13.37
C ILE A 9 -9.45 -3.26 -13.97
N TYR A 10 -9.88 -2.94 -15.22
CA TYR A 10 -11.04 -3.60 -15.84
C TYR A 10 -10.88 -5.12 -15.99
N GLN A 11 -9.64 -5.62 -16.09
CA GLN A 11 -9.40 -7.07 -16.16
C GLN A 11 -9.78 -7.74 -14.85
N VAL A 12 -9.36 -7.14 -13.71
CA VAL A 12 -9.71 -7.64 -12.38
C VAL A 12 -11.20 -7.48 -12.12
N GLN A 13 -11.79 -6.34 -12.53
CA GLN A 13 -13.23 -6.11 -12.43
C GLN A 13 -14.03 -7.22 -13.14
N THR A 14 -13.63 -7.56 -14.36
CA THR A 14 -14.30 -8.60 -15.16
C THR A 14 -14.16 -9.98 -14.51
N ASP A 15 -12.94 -10.34 -14.09
CA ASP A 15 -12.65 -11.68 -13.58
C ASP A 15 -13.30 -11.94 -12.20
N TYR A 16 -13.36 -10.90 -11.35
CA TYR A 16 -13.80 -11.04 -9.95
C TYR A 16 -15.09 -10.29 -9.62
N GLN A 17 -15.74 -9.66 -10.63
CA GLN A 17 -16.97 -8.90 -10.46
C GLN A 17 -16.84 -7.78 -9.44
N ILE A 18 -15.77 -6.98 -9.56
CA ILE A 18 -15.50 -5.83 -8.69
C ILE A 18 -16.14 -4.59 -9.28
N GLU A 19 -16.95 -3.89 -8.47
CA GLU A 19 -17.50 -2.58 -8.82
C GLU A 19 -16.44 -1.49 -8.56
N TYR A 20 -16.28 -0.56 -9.50
CA TYR A 20 -15.40 0.59 -9.37
C TYR A 20 -16.19 1.85 -9.04
N GLN A 21 -15.66 2.62 -8.10
CA GLN A 21 -16.13 3.97 -7.81
C GLN A 21 -14.97 4.89 -7.43
N GLU A 22 -15.21 6.20 -7.50
CA GLU A 22 -14.31 7.21 -6.96
C GLU A 22 -14.97 7.87 -5.75
N ASP A 23 -14.20 8.06 -4.70
CA ASP A 23 -14.65 8.65 -3.44
C ASP A 23 -13.48 9.31 -2.72
N ASN A 24 -13.76 10.31 -1.92
CA ASN A 24 -12.78 10.94 -1.03
C ASN A 24 -12.91 10.34 0.37
N PHE A 25 -12.41 9.12 0.55
CA PHE A 25 -12.52 8.40 1.83
C PHE A 25 -11.41 8.74 2.83
N LEU A 26 -10.33 9.40 2.39
CA LEU A 26 -9.24 9.78 3.27
C LEU A 26 -9.55 11.05 4.05
N ILE A 27 -9.53 10.96 5.36
CA ILE A 27 -9.64 12.12 6.25
C ILE A 27 -8.22 12.46 6.71
N ILE A 28 -7.67 13.53 6.16
CA ILE A 28 -6.28 13.90 6.41
C ILE A 28 -6.14 14.51 7.79
N ALA A 29 -5.46 13.80 8.69
CA ALA A 29 -5.00 14.37 9.95
C ALA A 29 -3.67 15.09 9.73
N GLU A 30 -3.43 16.15 10.49
CA GLU A 30 -2.14 16.80 10.49
C GLU A 30 -1.06 15.82 11.01
N TYR A 31 0.04 15.71 10.27
CA TYR A 31 1.20 14.92 10.66
C TYR A 31 2.45 15.78 10.62
N ASN A 32 3.19 15.79 11.71
CA ASN A 32 4.48 16.47 11.78
C ASN A 32 5.60 15.47 11.45
N PRO A 33 6.22 15.55 10.27
CA PRO A 33 7.34 14.68 9.91
C PRO A 33 8.48 14.81 10.93
N SER A 34 9.12 13.71 11.27
CA SER A 34 10.30 13.75 12.13
C SER A 34 11.47 14.47 11.43
N ASN A 35 12.36 15.09 12.22
CA ASN A 35 13.58 15.67 11.66
C ASN A 35 14.43 14.62 10.95
N GLN A 36 14.34 13.36 11.36
CA GLN A 36 15.07 12.26 10.75
C GLN A 36 14.61 12.01 9.33
N ILE A 37 13.28 11.88 9.08
CA ILE A 37 12.78 11.62 7.73
C ILE A 37 13.04 12.81 6.81
N ILE A 38 12.92 14.03 7.30
CA ILE A 38 13.22 15.23 6.51
C ILE A 38 14.69 15.20 6.06
N ALA A 39 15.63 15.02 7.00
CA ALA A 39 17.05 14.98 6.71
C ALA A 39 17.44 13.80 5.77
N GLU A 40 16.80 12.63 5.95
CA GLU A 40 17.02 11.45 5.09
C GLU A 40 16.56 11.71 3.66
N LEU A 41 15.37 12.25 3.46
CA LEU A 41 14.83 12.56 2.13
C LEU A 41 15.64 13.65 1.44
N GLU A 42 16.04 14.72 2.15
CA GLU A 42 16.91 15.77 1.61
C GLU A 42 18.28 15.23 1.20
N PHE A 43 18.89 14.39 2.04
CA PHE A 43 20.17 13.76 1.72
C PHE A 43 20.05 12.87 0.48
N ASN A 44 19.00 12.03 0.40
CA ASN A 44 18.79 11.12 -0.71
C ASN A 44 18.56 11.91 -2.02
N GLN A 45 17.69 12.93 -2.00
CA GLN A 45 17.40 13.75 -3.18
C GLN A 45 18.64 14.49 -3.70
N LYS A 46 19.54 14.89 -2.82
CA LYS A 46 20.75 15.62 -3.18
C LYS A 46 21.86 14.72 -3.73
N ASN A 47 21.98 13.49 -3.25
CA ASN A 47 23.17 12.67 -3.45
C ASN A 47 22.95 11.38 -4.25
N ILE A 48 21.70 10.97 -4.48
CA ILE A 48 21.36 9.69 -5.11
C ILE A 48 20.48 9.94 -6.34
N ASP A 49 20.73 9.25 -7.44
CA ASP A 49 19.83 9.25 -8.61
C ASP A 49 18.59 8.37 -8.32
N ILE A 50 17.69 8.94 -7.51
CA ILE A 50 16.50 8.27 -6.96
C ILE A 50 15.60 7.72 -8.06
N PHE A 51 15.46 8.45 -9.16
CA PHE A 51 14.49 8.14 -10.20
C PHE A 51 15.05 7.28 -11.33
N SER A 52 16.28 6.76 -11.18
CA SER A 52 16.94 5.88 -12.15
C SER A 52 16.23 4.54 -12.29
N SER A 53 15.73 3.96 -11.19
CA SER A 53 15.07 2.66 -11.16
C SER A 53 13.92 2.62 -10.15
N GLU A 54 13.09 1.58 -10.23
CA GLU A 54 12.05 1.29 -9.24
C GLU A 54 12.67 0.96 -7.88
N ALA A 55 13.72 0.12 -7.85
CA ALA A 55 14.44 -0.21 -6.63
C ALA A 55 15.01 1.03 -5.92
N ALA A 56 15.61 1.98 -6.67
CA ALA A 56 16.12 3.21 -6.09
C ALA A 56 15.00 4.02 -5.41
N ARG A 57 13.82 4.12 -6.05
CA ARG A 57 12.63 4.79 -5.46
C ARG A 57 12.15 4.08 -4.21
N CYS A 58 12.09 2.75 -4.25
CA CYS A 58 11.67 1.94 -3.12
C CYS A 58 12.56 2.18 -1.90
N GLU A 59 13.87 2.09 -2.07
CA GLU A 59 14.82 2.17 -0.96
C GLU A 59 14.99 3.59 -0.40
N THR A 60 14.96 4.60 -1.28
CA THR A 60 15.36 5.96 -0.88
C THR A 60 14.21 6.90 -0.60
N ILE A 61 12.99 6.58 -1.03
CA ILE A 61 11.79 7.41 -0.79
C ILE A 61 10.65 6.60 -0.19
N ILE A 62 10.21 5.52 -0.89
CA ILE A 62 8.97 4.85 -0.55
C ILE A 62 9.10 4.16 0.82
N PHE A 63 10.13 3.35 1.00
CA PHE A 63 10.35 2.67 2.28
C PHE A 63 10.58 3.63 3.45
N PRO A 64 11.43 4.67 3.36
CA PRO A 64 11.57 5.67 4.42
C PRO A 64 10.24 6.31 4.84
N ILE A 65 9.38 6.70 3.89
CA ILE A 65 8.06 7.28 4.15
C ILE A 65 7.12 6.27 4.84
N LEU A 66 7.05 5.04 4.34
CA LEU A 66 6.24 3.99 4.97
C LEU A 66 6.74 3.67 6.39
N ARG A 67 8.04 3.59 6.59
CA ARG A 67 8.66 3.33 7.90
C ARG A 67 8.38 4.44 8.89
N GLU A 68 8.40 5.71 8.46
CA GLU A 68 8.11 6.86 9.32
C GLU A 68 6.74 6.73 9.99
N VAL A 69 5.73 6.31 9.27
CA VAL A 69 4.41 6.08 9.84
C VAL A 69 4.33 4.74 10.57
N TYR A 70 4.82 3.65 9.96
CA TYR A 70 4.73 2.29 10.48
C TYR A 70 5.30 2.15 11.89
N GLN A 71 6.39 2.83 12.23
CA GLN A 71 7.04 2.71 13.56
C GLN A 71 6.07 3.01 14.72
N ASN A 72 5.04 3.82 14.51
CA ASN A 72 4.03 4.14 15.52
C ASN A 72 3.01 3.00 15.71
N TYR A 73 2.97 2.03 14.79
CA TYR A 73 2.00 0.93 14.77
C TYR A 73 2.65 -0.45 14.88
N ALA A 74 3.98 -0.50 15.02
CA ALA A 74 4.78 -1.73 14.97
C ALA A 74 4.45 -2.72 16.12
N GLU A 75 3.80 -2.28 17.19
CA GLU A 75 3.35 -3.18 18.26
C GLU A 75 2.15 -4.05 17.83
N LYS A 76 1.30 -3.53 16.93
CA LYS A 76 0.08 -4.19 16.49
C LYS A 76 0.17 -4.76 15.08
N THR A 77 1.05 -4.21 14.25
CA THR A 77 1.18 -4.54 12.83
C THR A 77 2.58 -5.06 12.49
N ALA A 78 2.70 -5.72 11.34
CA ALA A 78 3.96 -6.17 10.78
C ALA A 78 4.10 -5.66 9.34
N LEU A 79 5.24 -5.05 9.03
CA LEU A 79 5.61 -4.61 7.68
C LEU A 79 6.41 -5.71 6.99
N TRP A 80 5.99 -6.07 5.80
CA TRP A 80 6.62 -7.05 4.92
C TRP A 80 7.16 -6.37 3.68
N ILE A 81 8.37 -6.72 3.29
CA ILE A 81 9.06 -6.20 2.11
C ILE A 81 9.25 -7.35 1.15
N GLN A 82 8.73 -7.22 -0.06
CA GLN A 82 8.84 -8.19 -1.15
C GLN A 82 8.59 -9.64 -0.70
N LYS A 83 7.53 -9.83 0.08
CA LYS A 83 7.12 -11.15 0.55
C LYS A 83 6.02 -11.70 -0.34
N SER A 84 6.28 -12.86 -0.95
CA SER A 84 5.31 -13.54 -1.81
C SER A 84 4.08 -13.98 -1.03
N ILE A 85 2.92 -13.82 -1.67
CA ILE A 85 1.63 -14.36 -1.25
C ILE A 85 0.99 -15.11 -2.41
N ALA A 86 0.15 -16.09 -2.08
CA ALA A 86 -0.63 -16.83 -3.06
C ALA A 86 -1.97 -17.21 -2.45
N TYR A 87 -3.06 -16.89 -3.14
CA TYR A 87 -4.39 -17.39 -2.84
C TYR A 87 -4.71 -18.62 -3.71
N ASP A 88 -4.47 -18.49 -5.02
CA ASP A 88 -4.67 -19.55 -6.01
C ASP A 88 -3.67 -19.45 -7.18
N GLU A 89 -3.89 -20.21 -8.24
CA GLU A 89 -3.02 -20.21 -9.44
C GLU A 89 -3.04 -18.89 -10.23
N LYS A 90 -4.06 -18.04 -10.06
CA LYS A 90 -4.21 -16.74 -10.72
C LYS A 90 -3.82 -15.57 -9.83
N LEU A 91 -4.09 -15.69 -8.54
CA LEU A 91 -3.86 -14.65 -7.55
C LEU A 91 -2.63 -14.99 -6.71
N ASN A 92 -1.46 -14.82 -7.30
CA ASN A 92 -0.17 -15.02 -6.62
C ASN A 92 0.87 -14.05 -7.15
N GLY A 93 1.87 -13.77 -6.32
CA GLY A 93 2.98 -12.88 -6.66
C GLY A 93 3.62 -12.27 -5.42
N THR A 94 4.36 -11.19 -5.64
CA THR A 94 5.16 -10.56 -4.61
C THR A 94 4.93 -9.05 -4.61
N PRO A 95 4.00 -8.55 -3.77
CA PRO A 95 3.83 -7.12 -3.56
C PRO A 95 5.12 -6.47 -3.04
N ASP A 96 5.37 -5.21 -3.36
CA ASP A 96 6.54 -4.51 -2.88
C ASP A 96 6.53 -4.36 -1.36
N TYR A 97 5.39 -3.91 -0.79
CA TYR A 97 5.22 -3.84 0.65
C TYR A 97 3.81 -4.27 1.05
N MET A 98 3.71 -4.88 2.24
CA MET A 98 2.43 -5.26 2.84
C MET A 98 2.42 -4.96 4.32
N ILE A 99 1.24 -4.65 4.86
CA ILE A 99 1.00 -4.54 6.29
C ILE A 99 -0.01 -5.59 6.72
N SER A 100 0.37 -6.40 7.70
CA SER A 100 -0.50 -7.40 8.33
C SER A 100 -0.65 -7.15 9.82
N LYS A 101 -1.56 -7.91 10.46
CA LYS A 101 -1.55 -8.07 11.91
C LYS A 101 -0.19 -8.62 12.35
N ARG A 102 0.32 -8.15 13.50
CA ARG A 102 1.54 -8.69 14.10
C ARG A 102 1.25 -10.04 14.74
N SER A 103 2.04 -11.03 14.40
CA SER A 103 1.92 -12.36 15.01
C SER A 103 2.50 -12.39 16.43
N PRO A 104 1.81 -13.02 17.38
CA PRO A 104 2.38 -13.31 18.70
C PRO A 104 3.56 -14.29 18.63
N LEU A 105 3.69 -15.03 17.52
CA LEU A 105 4.83 -15.95 17.28
C LEU A 105 6.08 -15.25 16.77
N GLY A 106 6.04 -13.94 16.58
CA GLY A 106 7.18 -13.13 16.20
C GLY A 106 7.22 -12.68 14.75
N LYS A 107 8.29 -11.93 14.40
CA LYS A 107 8.42 -11.18 13.15
C LYS A 107 8.57 -12.02 11.87
N THR A 108 8.76 -13.32 11.99
CA THR A 108 8.94 -14.21 10.82
C THR A 108 7.62 -14.84 10.34
N MET A 109 6.57 -14.73 11.15
CA MET A 109 5.26 -15.31 10.87
C MET A 109 4.35 -14.26 10.25
N LEU A 110 3.87 -14.52 9.02
CA LEU A 110 2.80 -13.73 8.41
C LEU A 110 1.47 -14.10 9.09
N GLU A 111 0.89 -13.15 9.78
CA GLU A 111 -0.39 -13.31 10.49
C GLU A 111 -1.48 -12.59 9.73
N LEU A 112 -2.60 -13.28 9.51
CA LEU A 112 -3.79 -12.65 8.94
C LEU A 112 -4.57 -11.89 10.04
N PRO A 113 -5.27 -10.83 9.71
CA PRO A 113 -5.48 -10.31 8.37
C PRO A 113 -4.32 -9.47 7.83
N LEU A 114 -4.22 -9.42 6.49
CA LEU A 114 -3.49 -8.42 5.74
C LEU A 114 -4.40 -7.21 5.51
N PHE A 115 -3.85 -6.00 5.54
CA PHE A 115 -4.64 -4.77 5.51
C PHE A 115 -4.23 -3.78 4.43
N ILE A 116 -2.93 -3.68 4.13
CA ILE A 116 -2.40 -2.70 3.21
C ILE A 116 -1.46 -3.39 2.22
N ILE A 117 -1.63 -3.07 0.97
CA ILE A 117 -0.73 -3.43 -0.14
C ILE A 117 -0.16 -2.15 -0.72
N VAL A 118 1.13 -2.12 -0.95
CA VAL A 118 1.81 -1.01 -1.63
C VAL A 118 2.53 -1.55 -2.85
N GLU A 119 2.24 -0.95 -3.98
CA GLU A 119 2.84 -1.27 -5.28
C GLU A 119 3.63 -0.07 -5.79
N ALA A 120 4.91 -0.25 -6.00
CA ALA A 120 5.80 0.76 -6.55
C ALA A 120 5.86 0.63 -8.07
N LYS A 121 5.77 1.74 -8.79
CA LYS A 121 5.90 1.75 -10.25
C LYS A 121 6.78 2.89 -10.72
N LYS A 122 7.47 2.68 -11.81
CA LYS A 122 8.35 3.71 -12.35
C LYS A 122 7.56 4.88 -12.96
N ASN A 123 6.53 4.64 -13.75
CA ASN A 123 5.69 5.67 -14.39
C ASN A 123 4.34 5.11 -14.87
N ASP A 124 3.98 3.87 -14.56
CA ASP A 124 2.79 3.20 -15.08
C ASP A 124 1.79 2.93 -13.96
N PHE A 125 1.02 3.96 -13.62
CA PHE A 125 -0.03 3.87 -12.59
C PHE A 125 -1.19 2.98 -13.03
N GLU A 126 -1.48 2.91 -14.33
CA GLU A 126 -2.56 2.05 -14.84
C GLU A 126 -2.24 0.57 -14.59
N GLN A 127 -1.02 0.14 -14.95
CA GLN A 127 -0.55 -1.20 -14.63
C GLN A 127 -0.41 -1.41 -13.12
N GLY A 128 0.07 -0.40 -12.39
CA GLY A 128 0.17 -0.44 -10.94
C GLY A 128 -1.17 -0.74 -10.29
N TRP A 129 -2.23 -0.08 -10.71
CA TRP A 129 -3.58 -0.33 -10.18
C TRP A 129 -4.18 -1.65 -10.63
N GLY A 130 -3.91 -2.12 -11.85
CA GLY A 130 -4.30 -3.46 -12.28
C GLY A 130 -3.72 -4.53 -11.37
N GLN A 131 -2.42 -4.46 -11.14
CA GLN A 131 -1.70 -5.38 -10.27
C GLN A 131 -2.15 -5.25 -8.81
N CYS A 132 -2.17 -4.03 -8.25
CA CYS A 132 -2.56 -3.77 -6.87
C CYS A 132 -4.00 -4.26 -6.58
N LEU A 133 -4.96 -4.02 -7.49
CA LEU A 133 -6.32 -4.51 -7.29
C LEU A 133 -6.39 -6.05 -7.27
N ALA A 134 -5.62 -6.74 -8.11
CA ALA A 134 -5.53 -8.21 -8.06
C ALA A 134 -4.97 -8.70 -6.71
N GLU A 135 -3.98 -8.00 -6.17
CA GLU A 135 -3.42 -8.26 -4.84
C GLU A 135 -4.45 -8.03 -3.73
N LEU A 136 -5.24 -6.94 -3.82
CA LEU A 136 -6.32 -6.67 -2.86
C LEU A 136 -7.38 -7.78 -2.88
N VAL A 137 -7.75 -8.28 -4.06
CA VAL A 137 -8.68 -9.42 -4.20
C VAL A 137 -8.09 -10.68 -3.57
N ALA A 138 -6.81 -10.97 -3.80
CA ALA A 138 -6.12 -12.10 -3.16
C ALA A 138 -6.18 -11.98 -1.63
N VAL A 139 -5.81 -10.81 -1.11
CA VAL A 139 -5.79 -10.52 0.33
C VAL A 139 -7.18 -10.64 0.94
N LYS A 140 -8.22 -10.11 0.27
CA LYS A 140 -9.62 -10.27 0.71
C LYS A 140 -9.98 -11.75 0.89
N ASN A 141 -9.67 -12.55 -0.13
CA ASN A 141 -9.98 -13.98 -0.11
C ASN A 141 -9.17 -14.72 0.97
N MET A 142 -7.90 -14.38 1.15
CA MET A 142 -7.05 -14.94 2.22
C MET A 142 -7.56 -14.59 3.61
N ASN A 143 -8.00 -13.35 3.83
CA ASN A 143 -8.55 -12.89 5.11
C ASN A 143 -9.89 -13.56 5.45
N GLY A 144 -10.70 -13.93 4.44
CA GLY A 144 -12.00 -14.54 4.63
C GLY A 144 -13.02 -13.64 5.34
N ARG A 145 -12.90 -12.32 5.21
CA ARG A 145 -13.71 -11.30 5.89
C ARG A 145 -14.24 -10.29 4.87
N ASP A 146 -15.46 -10.46 4.38
CA ASP A 146 -16.03 -9.63 3.31
C ASP A 146 -16.13 -8.14 3.66
N LYS A 147 -16.48 -7.82 4.90
CA LYS A 147 -16.69 -6.42 5.33
C LYS A 147 -15.41 -5.71 5.78
N GLN A 148 -14.27 -6.38 5.73
CA GLN A 148 -12.99 -5.79 6.11
C GLN A 148 -12.50 -4.84 5.02
N SER A 149 -12.05 -3.66 5.42
CA SER A 149 -11.37 -2.73 4.51
C SER A 149 -9.94 -3.18 4.25
N ILE A 150 -9.57 -3.27 2.97
CA ILE A 150 -8.20 -3.53 2.55
C ILE A 150 -7.77 -2.36 1.68
N TYR A 151 -6.63 -1.77 2.01
CA TYR A 151 -6.14 -0.56 1.37
C TYR A 151 -5.06 -0.87 0.35
N GLY A 152 -5.15 -0.26 -0.82
CA GLY A 152 -4.12 -0.27 -1.85
C GLY A 152 -3.45 1.09 -1.98
N ILE A 153 -2.16 1.07 -2.23
CA ILE A 153 -1.36 2.28 -2.49
C ILE A 153 -0.54 2.00 -3.74
N VAL A 154 -0.63 2.90 -4.72
CA VAL A 154 0.23 2.86 -5.91
C VAL A 154 1.04 4.14 -5.94
N THR A 155 2.35 4.01 -6.11
CA THR A 155 3.25 5.17 -6.06
C THR A 155 4.46 5.01 -6.96
N ASP A 156 4.97 6.13 -7.46
CA ASP A 156 6.28 6.24 -8.10
C ASP A 156 7.32 6.95 -7.21
N GLY A 157 6.97 7.17 -5.94
CA GLY A 157 7.76 7.93 -4.97
C GLY A 157 7.49 9.43 -4.98
N LYS A 158 7.05 10.00 -6.11
CA LYS A 158 6.64 11.42 -6.21
C LYS A 158 5.16 11.61 -6.00
N LEU A 159 4.37 10.79 -6.69
CA LEU A 159 2.91 10.76 -6.63
C LEU A 159 2.46 9.50 -5.89
N TRP A 160 1.44 9.65 -5.06
CA TRP A 160 0.85 8.60 -4.26
C TRP A 160 -0.65 8.60 -4.45
N GLU A 161 -1.17 7.51 -4.92
CA GLU A 161 -2.60 7.26 -5.08
C GLU A 161 -3.06 6.18 -4.12
N PHE A 162 -4.30 6.29 -3.68
CA PHE A 162 -4.88 5.42 -2.66
C PHE A 162 -6.17 4.79 -3.14
N GLY A 163 -6.41 3.55 -2.73
CA GLY A 163 -7.64 2.82 -3.00
C GLY A 163 -8.05 1.96 -1.81
N LYS A 164 -9.30 1.56 -1.78
CA LYS A 164 -9.87 0.72 -0.74
C LYS A 164 -10.79 -0.32 -1.36
N LEU A 165 -10.61 -1.58 -1.02
CA LEU A 165 -11.51 -2.67 -1.37
C LEU A 165 -12.30 -3.10 -0.13
N VAL A 166 -13.63 -3.07 -0.23
CA VAL A 166 -14.55 -3.62 0.76
C VAL A 166 -15.57 -4.48 0.03
N ASP A 167 -15.65 -5.73 0.38
CA ASP A 167 -16.45 -6.73 -0.33
C ASP A 167 -16.11 -6.74 -1.83
N LYS A 168 -17.00 -6.30 -2.68
CA LYS A 168 -16.83 -6.21 -4.13
C LYS A 168 -16.74 -4.78 -4.65
N ILE A 169 -16.59 -3.80 -3.78
CA ILE A 169 -16.51 -2.39 -4.15
C ILE A 169 -15.08 -1.91 -3.98
N PHE A 170 -14.45 -1.54 -5.08
CA PHE A 170 -13.17 -0.85 -5.10
C PHE A 170 -13.40 0.65 -5.25
N SER A 171 -13.03 1.40 -4.21
CA SER A 171 -13.09 2.86 -4.18
C SER A 171 -11.69 3.42 -4.39
N LYS A 172 -11.45 4.11 -5.50
CA LYS A 172 -10.22 4.89 -5.69
C LYS A 172 -10.41 6.26 -5.04
N ASN A 173 -9.44 6.71 -4.24
CA ASN A 173 -9.51 8.06 -3.66
C ASN A 173 -9.33 9.10 -4.75
N SER A 174 -10.21 10.10 -4.79
CA SER A 174 -10.19 11.12 -5.85
C SER A 174 -8.95 12.02 -5.77
N ASP A 175 -8.48 12.31 -4.54
CA ASP A 175 -7.27 13.10 -4.33
C ASP A 175 -6.02 12.21 -4.33
N SER A 176 -4.97 12.72 -4.98
CA SER A 176 -3.61 12.15 -4.95
C SER A 176 -2.71 13.01 -4.06
N PHE A 177 -1.64 12.42 -3.57
CA PHE A 177 -0.68 13.10 -2.68
C PHE A 177 0.71 13.14 -3.31
N ILE A 178 1.45 14.20 -3.05
CA ILE A 178 2.79 14.38 -3.63
C ILE A 178 3.85 14.47 -2.54
N LEU A 179 5.05 14.01 -2.87
CA LEU A 179 6.20 14.03 -1.96
C LEU A 179 6.50 15.42 -1.41
N ASN A 180 6.30 16.48 -2.21
CA ASN A 180 6.55 17.86 -1.79
C ASN A 180 5.57 18.37 -0.70
N GLU A 181 4.45 17.68 -0.50
CA GLU A 181 3.49 17.94 0.58
C GLU A 181 3.57 16.82 1.64
N LEU A 182 4.79 16.56 2.15
CA LEU A 182 5.11 15.42 3.00
C LEU A 182 4.17 15.28 4.20
N SER A 183 3.81 16.38 4.88
CA SER A 183 2.88 16.37 6.02
C SER A 183 1.50 15.82 5.64
N LYS A 184 0.98 16.18 4.47
CA LYS A 184 -0.31 15.69 3.98
C LYS A 184 -0.22 14.21 3.59
N LEU A 185 0.84 13.82 2.90
CA LEU A 185 1.09 12.43 2.51
C LEU A 185 1.19 11.53 3.74
N LEU A 186 1.98 11.91 4.73
CA LEU A 186 2.10 11.17 5.98
C LEU A 186 0.78 11.16 6.77
N GLY A 187 0.00 12.23 6.70
CA GLY A 187 -1.35 12.30 7.27
C GLY A 187 -2.32 11.32 6.63
N ALA A 188 -2.26 11.14 5.29
CA ALA A 188 -3.05 10.15 4.56
C ALA A 188 -2.67 8.71 4.95
N LEU A 189 -1.37 8.43 5.02
CA LEU A 189 -0.87 7.14 5.49
C LEU A 189 -1.28 6.87 6.94
N LYS A 190 -1.12 7.86 7.83
CA LYS A 190 -1.54 7.75 9.22
C LYS A 190 -3.02 7.40 9.35
N PHE A 191 -3.89 8.06 8.58
CA PHE A 191 -5.32 7.74 8.57
C PHE A 191 -5.56 6.26 8.29
N ILE A 192 -4.91 5.70 7.25
CA ILE A 192 -5.06 4.28 6.90
C ILE A 192 -4.58 3.39 8.05
N PHE A 193 -3.43 3.66 8.63
CA PHE A 193 -2.93 2.88 9.76
C PHE A 193 -3.83 2.97 11.00
N ASP A 194 -4.43 4.13 11.27
CA ASP A 194 -5.42 4.30 12.33
C ASP A 194 -6.66 3.43 12.08
N GLU A 195 -7.20 3.43 10.86
CA GLU A 195 -8.36 2.59 10.51
C GLU A 195 -8.02 1.10 10.63
N VAL A 196 -6.88 0.67 10.10
CA VAL A 196 -6.41 -0.71 10.19
C VAL A 196 -6.28 -1.18 11.65
N THR A 197 -5.72 -0.35 12.52
CA THR A 197 -5.51 -0.74 13.92
C THR A 197 -6.79 -0.83 14.74
N LYS A 198 -7.89 -0.19 14.31
CA LYS A 198 -9.22 -0.35 14.92
C LYS A 198 -9.80 -1.75 14.63
N GLU A 199 -9.41 -2.37 13.53
CA GLU A 199 -9.87 -3.72 13.14
C GLU A 199 -9.04 -4.85 13.79
N ILE A 200 -7.91 -4.52 14.41
CA ILE A 200 -7.07 -5.48 15.15
C ILE A 200 -7.60 -5.62 16.56
N VAL A 201 -8.39 -6.64 16.76
CA VAL A 201 -8.87 -7.06 18.09
C VAL A 201 -7.91 -8.06 18.71
#